data_55a6beecbe16b05a80a7e62d024bfef4
#
_entry.id   55a6beecbe16b05a80a7e62d024bfef4
#
_cell.length_a   1.000
_cell.length_b   1.000
_cell.length_c   1.000
_cell.angle_alpha   90.00
_cell.angle_beta   90.00
_cell.angle_gamma   90.00
#
_symmetry.space_group_name_H-M   'P 1'
#
loop_
_entity.id
_entity.type
_entity.pdbx_description
1 polymer ?
#
loop_
_entity_poly.entity_id
_entity_poly.type
_entity_poly.pdbx_seq_one_letter_code
_entity_poly.pdbx_strand_id
1 'polypeptide(L)'
;AATLSIMVGAPDESFAVAKPILDAMGDKVFHVGQSAGQGATVKTVNQLLCGVHIAVAAEALSLAEKAGIDGRVLFEIMGGSAASSWMLRDRGPRMHEAEPAVTSAVDIFVKDLSIVLDAGRAARTALPLAAAAHQMFLATSGLGHGGRDDSQVVRAYRALNAKPANDA
;
A
#
# COMPACT_ATOMS: atom_id res chain seq x y z
N ALA A 1 -10.00 -8.87 20.73
CA ALA A 1 -10.33 -9.93 19.79
C ALA A 1 -9.18 -10.07 18.80
N ALA A 2 -8.78 -11.30 18.49
CA ALA A 2 -7.76 -11.57 17.48
C ALA A 2 -8.32 -11.16 16.11
N THR A 3 -7.63 -10.27 15.40
CA THR A 3 -8.08 -9.73 14.09
C THR A 3 -7.06 -9.94 12.99
N LEU A 4 -5.98 -10.68 13.29
CA LEU A 4 -4.90 -10.90 12.33
C LEU A 4 -5.32 -11.91 11.25
N SER A 5 -4.92 -11.64 10.01
CA SER A 5 -4.84 -12.65 8.96
C SER A 5 -3.45 -13.26 8.98
N ILE A 6 -3.35 -14.57 9.23
CA ILE A 6 -2.09 -15.28 9.37
C ILE A 6 -1.90 -16.19 8.14
N MET A 7 -0.77 -16.05 7.48
CA MET A 7 -0.39 -16.83 6.29
C MET A 7 0.78 -17.74 6.63
N VAL A 8 0.58 -19.05 6.55
CA VAL A 8 1.53 -20.07 7.02
C VAL A 8 2.02 -20.93 5.86
N GLY A 9 3.34 -20.97 5.66
CA GLY A 9 4.00 -21.96 4.81
C GLY A 9 4.70 -22.99 5.69
N ALA A 10 4.22 -24.22 5.72
CA ALA A 10 4.76 -25.34 6.52
C ALA A 10 4.24 -26.68 6.00
N PRO A 11 4.91 -27.83 6.28
CA PRO A 11 4.34 -29.15 6.08
C PRO A 11 3.00 -29.31 6.81
N ASP A 12 2.08 -30.11 6.25
CA ASP A 12 0.73 -30.29 6.79
C ASP A 12 0.71 -30.69 8.25
N GLU A 13 1.60 -31.62 8.64
CA GLU A 13 1.72 -32.07 10.03
C GLU A 13 2.11 -30.94 10.98
N SER A 14 3.09 -30.12 10.59
CA SER A 14 3.52 -28.96 11.38
C SER A 14 2.45 -27.91 11.48
N PHE A 15 1.74 -27.65 10.37
CA PHE A 15 0.61 -26.73 10.36
C PHE A 15 -0.52 -27.21 11.28
N ALA A 16 -0.88 -28.51 11.24
CA ALA A 16 -1.92 -29.07 12.08
C ALA A 16 -1.62 -28.92 13.59
N VAL A 17 -0.35 -29.12 13.98
CA VAL A 17 0.09 -28.94 15.38
C VAL A 17 0.02 -27.47 15.80
N ALA A 18 0.43 -26.52 14.93
CA ALA A 18 0.46 -25.11 15.25
C ALA A 18 -0.94 -24.44 15.18
N LYS A 19 -1.85 -24.99 14.38
CA LYS A 19 -3.14 -24.38 14.06
C LYS A 19 -3.95 -23.92 15.27
N PRO A 20 -4.11 -24.70 16.36
CA PRO A 20 -4.87 -24.24 17.53
C PRO A 20 -4.32 -22.95 18.18
N ILE A 21 -2.98 -22.78 18.15
CA ILE A 21 -2.33 -21.58 18.67
C ILE A 21 -2.56 -20.40 17.72
N LEU A 22 -2.45 -20.64 16.41
CA LEU A 22 -2.65 -19.61 15.39
C LEU A 22 -4.11 -19.12 15.36
N ASP A 23 -5.08 -20.02 15.53
CA ASP A 23 -6.50 -19.70 15.62
C ASP A 23 -6.83 -18.83 16.86
N ALA A 24 -6.06 -18.97 17.93
CA ALA A 24 -6.20 -18.12 19.11
C ALA A 24 -5.64 -16.70 18.88
N MET A 25 -4.74 -16.52 17.91
CA MET A 25 -4.07 -15.25 17.60
C MET A 25 -4.71 -14.49 16.44
N GLY A 26 -5.34 -15.18 15.49
CA GLY A 26 -5.86 -14.61 14.26
C GLY A 26 -7.32 -14.96 14.00
N ASP A 27 -8.01 -14.06 13.28
CA ASP A 27 -9.38 -14.30 12.78
C ASP A 27 -9.40 -15.25 11.58
N LYS A 28 -8.35 -15.18 10.75
CA LYS A 28 -8.21 -16.00 9.54
C LYS A 28 -6.81 -16.59 9.45
N VAL A 29 -6.73 -17.91 9.44
CA VAL A 29 -5.47 -18.64 9.30
C VAL A 29 -5.49 -19.39 7.96
N PHE A 30 -4.53 -19.04 7.09
CA PHE A 30 -4.39 -19.63 5.76
C PHE A 30 -3.15 -20.52 5.70
N HIS A 31 -3.31 -21.79 5.35
CA HIS A 31 -2.19 -22.64 4.96
C HIS A 31 -1.92 -22.42 3.48
N VAL A 32 -0.82 -21.70 3.17
CA VAL A 32 -0.55 -21.21 1.82
C VAL A 32 0.47 -22.07 1.05
N GLY A 33 0.98 -23.12 1.67
CA GLY A 33 1.88 -24.08 1.03
C GLY A 33 2.73 -24.86 2.02
N GLN A 34 3.47 -25.83 1.48
CA GLN A 34 4.22 -26.85 2.23
C GLN A 34 5.61 -26.40 2.70
N SER A 35 6.09 -25.22 2.22
CA SER A 35 7.47 -24.78 2.46
C SER A 35 7.51 -23.52 3.32
N ALA A 36 8.50 -23.47 4.23
CA ALA A 36 8.80 -22.26 4.98
C ALA A 36 9.09 -21.08 4.02
N GLY A 37 8.63 -19.90 4.40
CA GLY A 37 8.77 -18.68 3.59
C GLY A 37 7.59 -18.38 2.64
N GLN A 38 6.75 -19.35 2.29
CA GLN A 38 5.60 -19.10 1.40
C GLN A 38 4.60 -18.11 2.01
N GLY A 39 4.38 -18.15 3.32
CA GLY A 39 3.57 -17.14 4.02
C GLY A 39 4.14 -15.72 3.89
N ALA A 40 5.46 -15.58 4.03
CA ALA A 40 6.15 -14.30 3.82
C ALA A 40 6.03 -13.82 2.36
N THR A 41 6.10 -14.74 1.39
CA THR A 41 5.90 -14.41 -0.03
C THR A 41 4.48 -13.88 -0.29
N VAL A 42 3.45 -14.51 0.27
CA VAL A 42 2.06 -14.01 0.15
C VAL A 42 1.94 -12.61 0.78
N LYS A 43 2.56 -12.38 1.93
CA LYS A 43 2.60 -11.04 2.55
C LYS A 43 3.30 -10.02 1.67
N THR A 44 4.42 -10.39 1.02
CA THR A 44 5.15 -9.53 0.07
C THR A 44 4.26 -9.13 -1.11
N VAL A 45 3.51 -10.08 -1.69
CA VAL A 45 2.54 -9.81 -2.75
C VAL A 45 1.42 -8.87 -2.27
N ASN A 46 0.93 -9.07 -1.05
CA ASN A 46 -0.04 -8.14 -0.45
C ASN A 46 0.52 -6.72 -0.34
N GLN A 47 1.77 -6.55 0.10
CA GLN A 47 2.38 -5.21 0.23
C GLN A 47 2.62 -4.55 -1.13
N LEU A 48 2.93 -5.32 -2.18
CA LEU A 48 2.95 -4.82 -3.55
C LEU A 48 1.59 -4.19 -3.90
N LEU A 49 0.51 -4.94 -3.73
CA LEU A 49 -0.84 -4.44 -4.05
C LEU A 49 -1.19 -3.21 -3.21
N CYS A 50 -0.95 -3.26 -1.89
CA CYS A 50 -1.23 -2.13 -1.01
C CYS A 50 -0.49 -0.85 -1.46
N GLY A 51 0.82 -0.93 -1.65
CA GLY A 51 1.63 0.23 -2.03
C GLY A 51 1.25 0.80 -3.40
N VAL A 52 1.04 -0.07 -4.39
CA VAL A 52 0.60 0.36 -5.74
C VAL A 52 -0.78 0.98 -5.69
N HIS A 53 -1.74 0.39 -4.97
CA HIS A 53 -3.09 0.93 -4.85
C HIS A 53 -3.12 2.30 -4.18
N ILE A 54 -2.30 2.54 -3.15
CA ILE A 54 -2.21 3.85 -2.50
C ILE A 54 -1.58 4.86 -3.47
N ALA A 55 -0.50 4.50 -4.14
CA ALA A 55 0.19 5.38 -5.08
C ALA A 55 -0.72 5.76 -6.26
N VAL A 56 -1.43 4.80 -6.87
CA VAL A 56 -2.33 5.09 -7.99
C VAL A 56 -3.56 5.90 -7.56
N ALA A 57 -4.06 5.73 -6.32
CA ALA A 57 -5.14 6.56 -5.79
C ALA A 57 -4.68 8.03 -5.65
N ALA A 58 -3.45 8.25 -5.18
CA ALA A 58 -2.85 9.58 -5.07
C ALA A 58 -2.61 10.23 -6.45
N GLU A 59 -2.18 9.44 -7.43
CA GLU A 59 -2.01 9.89 -8.82
C GLU A 59 -3.35 10.29 -9.45
N ALA A 60 -4.38 9.46 -9.29
CA ALA A 60 -5.72 9.74 -9.77
C ALA A 60 -6.31 11.01 -9.13
N LEU A 61 -6.10 11.22 -7.83
CA LEU A 61 -6.50 12.44 -7.14
C LEU A 61 -5.79 13.67 -7.72
N SER A 62 -4.47 13.58 -7.90
CA SER A 62 -3.68 14.68 -8.46
C SER A 62 -4.14 15.06 -9.87
N LEU A 63 -4.50 14.07 -10.70
CA LEU A 63 -5.09 14.31 -12.02
C LEU A 63 -6.46 15.00 -11.92
N ALA A 64 -7.34 14.53 -11.03
CA ALA A 64 -8.66 15.11 -10.82
C ALA A 64 -8.57 16.57 -10.34
N GLU A 65 -7.71 16.85 -9.37
CA GLU A 65 -7.44 18.20 -8.87
C GLU A 65 -6.97 19.15 -9.99
N LYS A 66 -6.08 18.68 -10.86
CA LYS A 66 -5.63 19.44 -12.05
C LYS A 66 -6.75 19.70 -13.06
N ALA A 67 -7.70 18.76 -13.19
CA ALA A 67 -8.86 18.90 -14.05
C ALA A 67 -10.00 19.72 -13.40
N GLY A 68 -9.81 20.23 -12.17
CA GLY A 68 -10.81 21.01 -11.45
C GLY A 68 -11.94 20.18 -10.83
N ILE A 69 -11.72 18.90 -10.64
CA ILE A 69 -12.68 17.98 -10.01
C ILE A 69 -12.40 17.91 -8.50
N ASP A 70 -13.45 18.03 -7.68
CA ASP A 70 -13.34 17.82 -6.23
C ASP A 70 -12.98 16.34 -5.97
N GLY A 71 -11.87 16.14 -5.30
CA GLY A 71 -11.39 14.80 -4.99
C GLY A 71 -12.29 14.01 -4.03
N ARG A 72 -13.14 14.67 -3.22
CA ARG A 72 -14.13 13.99 -2.38
C ARG A 72 -15.18 13.32 -3.27
N VAL A 73 -15.67 14.04 -4.28
CA VAL A 73 -16.59 13.50 -5.29
C VAL A 73 -15.93 12.36 -6.07
N LEU A 74 -14.65 12.53 -6.45
CA LEU A 74 -13.87 11.47 -7.11
C LEU A 74 -13.89 10.19 -6.28
N PHE A 75 -13.53 10.25 -5.00
CA PHE A 75 -13.43 9.05 -4.16
C PHE A 75 -14.79 8.44 -3.83
N GLU A 76 -15.85 9.24 -3.73
CA GLU A 76 -17.21 8.73 -3.59
C GLU A 76 -17.60 7.87 -4.81
N ILE A 77 -17.40 8.38 -6.02
CA ILE A 77 -17.70 7.66 -7.27
C ILE A 77 -16.79 6.42 -7.39
N MET A 78 -15.47 6.58 -7.24
CA MET A 78 -14.51 5.49 -7.44
C MET A 78 -14.64 4.41 -6.38
N GLY A 79 -15.05 4.77 -5.15
CA GLY A 79 -15.29 3.82 -4.07
C GLY A 79 -16.37 2.78 -4.38
N GLY A 80 -17.38 3.15 -5.19
CA GLY A 80 -18.46 2.27 -5.64
C GLY A 80 -18.26 1.66 -7.03
N SER A 81 -17.18 1.97 -7.74
CA SER A 81 -16.94 1.55 -9.11
C SER A 81 -15.99 0.34 -9.21
N ALA A 82 -15.83 -0.17 -10.45
CA ALA A 82 -14.87 -1.23 -10.76
C ALA A 82 -13.40 -0.84 -10.47
N ALA A 83 -13.10 0.46 -10.41
CA ALA A 83 -11.77 0.97 -10.05
C ALA A 83 -11.48 0.93 -8.54
N SER A 84 -12.45 0.49 -7.71
CA SER A 84 -12.32 0.46 -6.26
C SER A 84 -11.29 -0.54 -5.79
N SER A 85 -10.62 -0.19 -4.68
CA SER A 85 -9.84 -1.11 -3.86
C SER A 85 -10.07 -0.79 -2.38
N TRP A 86 -9.71 -1.71 -1.49
CA TRP A 86 -9.77 -1.42 -0.05
C TRP A 86 -8.89 -0.21 0.29
N MET A 87 -7.68 -0.15 -0.27
CA MET A 87 -6.75 0.97 -0.05
C MET A 87 -7.30 2.30 -0.58
N LEU A 88 -7.93 2.31 -1.74
CA LEU A 88 -8.58 3.52 -2.26
C LEU A 88 -9.66 4.03 -1.31
N ARG A 89 -10.54 3.15 -0.81
CA ARG A 89 -11.63 3.54 0.09
C ARG A 89 -11.13 4.02 1.45
N ASP A 90 -10.07 3.41 1.96
CA ASP A 90 -9.55 3.72 3.30
C ASP A 90 -8.56 4.91 3.28
N ARG A 91 -7.66 4.98 2.30
CA ARG A 91 -6.62 6.00 2.21
C ARG A 91 -7.05 7.24 1.42
N GLY A 92 -7.96 7.09 0.45
CA GLY A 92 -8.42 8.21 -0.38
C GLY A 92 -8.94 9.41 0.43
N PRO A 93 -9.88 9.23 1.35
CA PRO A 93 -10.36 10.33 2.21
C PRO A 93 -9.25 11.05 2.98
N ARG A 94 -8.25 10.31 3.48
CA ARG A 94 -7.12 10.88 4.24
C ARG A 94 -6.18 11.73 3.39
N MET A 95 -6.16 11.56 2.07
CA MET A 95 -5.36 12.39 1.16
C MET A 95 -5.82 13.85 1.12
N HIS A 96 -7.04 14.14 1.59
CA HIS A 96 -7.56 15.49 1.74
C HIS A 96 -7.26 16.12 3.10
N GLU A 97 -6.86 15.32 4.08
CA GLU A 97 -6.50 15.83 5.41
C GLU A 97 -5.07 16.37 5.39
N ALA A 98 -4.88 17.52 6.03
CA ALA A 98 -3.53 18.10 6.13
C ALA A 98 -2.61 17.23 7.02
N GLU A 99 -3.16 16.68 8.10
CA GLU A 99 -2.45 15.88 9.10
C GLU A 99 -3.34 14.70 9.55
N PRO A 100 -3.54 13.68 8.71
CA PRO A 100 -4.31 12.51 9.11
C PRO A 100 -3.60 11.74 10.23
N ALA A 101 -4.39 11.06 11.06
CA ALA A 101 -3.84 10.15 12.06
C ALA A 101 -3.00 9.06 11.39
N VAL A 102 -1.78 8.86 11.88
CA VAL A 102 -0.85 7.90 11.30
C VAL A 102 -1.27 6.48 11.69
N THR A 103 -1.77 5.72 10.73
CA THR A 103 -2.07 4.29 10.88
C THR A 103 -0.99 3.41 10.29
N SER A 104 -0.30 3.91 9.27
CA SER A 104 0.91 3.37 8.67
C SER A 104 1.70 4.56 8.11
N ALA A 105 3.02 4.59 8.30
CA ALA A 105 3.83 5.71 7.84
C ALA A 105 4.30 5.53 6.39
N VAL A 106 4.60 6.65 5.71
CA VAL A 106 5.23 6.67 4.38
C VAL A 106 6.48 5.78 4.34
N ASP A 107 7.37 5.88 5.34
CA ASP A 107 8.62 5.11 5.39
C ASP A 107 8.39 3.60 5.56
N ILE A 108 7.24 3.17 6.05
CA ILE A 108 6.87 1.75 6.05
C ILE A 108 6.74 1.26 4.60
N PHE A 109 6.11 2.03 3.70
CA PHE A 109 6.01 1.66 2.29
C PHE A 109 7.32 1.85 1.51
N VAL A 110 8.18 2.79 1.89
CA VAL A 110 9.57 2.83 1.37
C VAL A 110 10.27 1.51 1.66
N LYS A 111 10.21 1.01 2.89
CA LYS A 111 10.78 -0.28 3.29
C LYS A 111 10.07 -1.46 2.64
N ASP A 112 8.74 -1.51 2.69
CA ASP A 112 7.97 -2.68 2.23
C ASP A 112 8.08 -2.87 0.71
N LEU A 113 8.01 -1.80 -0.07
CA LEU A 113 8.20 -1.88 -1.52
C LEU A 113 9.66 -2.19 -1.90
N SER A 114 10.65 -1.80 -1.08
CA SER A 114 12.03 -2.26 -1.24
C SER A 114 12.12 -3.79 -1.11
N ILE A 115 11.49 -4.38 -0.09
CA ILE A 115 11.41 -5.84 0.09
C ILE A 115 10.72 -6.51 -1.12
N VAL A 116 9.64 -5.91 -1.63
CA VAL A 116 8.95 -6.38 -2.83
C VAL A 116 9.89 -6.40 -4.04
N LEU A 117 10.64 -5.33 -4.26
CA LEU A 117 11.58 -5.23 -5.39
C LEU A 117 12.76 -6.20 -5.25
N ASP A 118 13.24 -6.44 -4.03
CA ASP A 118 14.28 -7.45 -3.76
C ASP A 118 13.76 -8.86 -4.07
N ALA A 119 12.54 -9.18 -3.66
CA ALA A 119 11.90 -10.45 -3.99
C ALA A 119 11.72 -10.62 -5.50
N GLY A 120 11.33 -9.55 -6.22
CA GLY A 120 11.23 -9.55 -7.69
C GLY A 120 12.58 -9.83 -8.35
N ARG A 121 13.67 -9.19 -7.89
CA ARG A 121 15.03 -9.46 -8.39
C ARG A 121 15.44 -10.91 -8.15
N ALA A 122 15.22 -11.43 -6.96
CA ALA A 122 15.56 -12.81 -6.63
C ALA A 122 14.78 -13.82 -7.51
N ALA A 123 13.50 -13.54 -7.77
CA ALA A 123 12.63 -14.37 -8.61
C ALA A 123 12.77 -14.09 -10.12
N ARG A 124 13.62 -13.14 -10.54
CA ARG A 124 13.74 -12.66 -11.92
C ARG A 124 12.41 -12.23 -12.54
N THR A 125 11.58 -11.60 -11.74
CA THR A 125 10.24 -11.10 -12.11
C THR A 125 10.27 -9.58 -12.21
N ALA A 126 9.83 -9.03 -13.33
CA ALA A 126 9.72 -7.58 -13.53
C ALA A 126 8.54 -7.02 -12.73
N LEU A 127 8.78 -5.97 -11.96
CA LEU A 127 7.77 -5.31 -11.10
C LEU A 127 7.72 -3.79 -11.37
N PRO A 128 7.38 -3.35 -12.61
CA PRO A 128 7.46 -1.93 -12.98
C PRO A 128 6.54 -1.04 -12.16
N LEU A 129 5.32 -1.47 -11.83
CA LEU A 129 4.38 -0.68 -11.04
C LEU A 129 4.84 -0.52 -9.59
N ALA A 130 5.39 -1.59 -8.99
CA ALA A 130 5.95 -1.51 -7.64
C ALA A 130 7.18 -0.58 -7.60
N ALA A 131 8.02 -0.59 -8.65
CA ALA A 131 9.16 0.29 -8.76
C ALA A 131 8.73 1.77 -8.86
N ALA A 132 7.74 2.08 -9.68
CA ALA A 132 7.18 3.42 -9.80
C ALA A 132 6.57 3.90 -8.47
N ALA A 133 5.73 3.06 -7.83
CA ALA A 133 5.14 3.38 -6.54
C ALA A 133 6.22 3.61 -5.46
N HIS A 134 7.26 2.76 -5.40
CA HIS A 134 8.37 2.93 -4.48
C HIS A 134 9.06 4.30 -4.62
N GLN A 135 9.29 4.77 -5.86
CA GLN A 135 9.88 6.08 -6.10
C GLN A 135 9.00 7.22 -5.57
N MET A 136 7.67 7.10 -5.64
CA MET A 136 6.77 8.13 -5.12
C MET A 136 6.76 8.18 -3.59
N PHE A 137 6.80 7.02 -2.90
CA PHE A 137 6.97 6.98 -1.45
C PHE A 137 8.35 7.53 -1.03
N LEU A 138 9.41 7.17 -1.74
CA LEU A 138 10.76 7.66 -1.48
C LEU A 138 10.84 9.18 -1.68
N ALA A 139 10.23 9.73 -2.75
CA ALA A 139 10.15 11.16 -2.98
C ALA A 139 9.39 11.88 -1.84
N THR A 140 8.29 11.29 -1.36
CA THR A 140 7.52 11.85 -0.23
C THR A 140 8.35 11.85 1.06
N SER A 141 9.10 10.79 1.33
CA SER A 141 10.05 10.72 2.45
C SER A 141 11.15 11.79 2.32
N GLY A 142 11.72 11.93 1.11
CA GLY A 142 12.72 12.96 0.81
C GLY A 142 12.23 14.41 0.97
N LEU A 143 10.92 14.64 0.82
CA LEU A 143 10.28 15.93 1.13
C LEU A 143 10.07 16.15 2.65
N GLY A 144 10.55 15.25 3.51
CA GLY A 144 10.44 15.35 4.96
C GLY A 144 9.13 14.78 5.54
N HIS A 145 8.40 13.97 4.76
CA HIS A 145 7.10 13.41 5.17
C HIS A 145 7.16 11.91 5.51
N GLY A 146 8.35 11.35 5.72
CA GLY A 146 8.54 9.91 5.98
C GLY A 146 7.75 9.36 7.17
N GLY A 147 7.64 10.14 8.24
CA GLY A 147 6.87 9.75 9.45
C GLY A 147 5.37 10.01 9.37
N ARG A 148 4.84 10.61 8.29
CA ARG A 148 3.41 10.90 8.13
C ARG A 148 2.65 9.66 7.66
N ASP A 149 1.32 9.72 7.78
CA ASP A 149 0.44 8.66 7.26
C ASP A 149 0.74 8.37 5.78
N ASP A 150 0.68 7.12 5.40
CA ASP A 150 1.04 6.63 4.05
C ASP A 150 0.18 7.24 2.93
N SER A 151 -1.04 7.70 3.25
CA SER A 151 -1.88 8.47 2.33
C SER A 151 -1.21 9.77 1.86
N GLN A 152 -0.26 10.29 2.63
CA GLN A 152 0.43 11.54 2.32
C GLN A 152 1.46 11.40 1.18
N VAL A 153 1.58 10.23 0.57
CA VAL A 153 2.26 10.06 -0.73
C VAL A 153 1.69 11.00 -1.80
N VAL A 154 0.45 11.44 -1.67
CA VAL A 154 -0.18 12.46 -2.53
C VAL A 154 0.62 13.77 -2.59
N ARG A 155 1.39 14.10 -1.55
CA ARG A 155 2.22 15.33 -1.51
C ARG A 155 3.31 15.34 -2.58
N ALA A 156 3.93 14.18 -2.88
CA ALA A 156 4.90 14.09 -3.97
C ALA A 156 4.22 14.29 -5.33
N TYR A 157 3.05 13.71 -5.57
CA TYR A 157 2.29 13.93 -6.81
C TYR A 157 1.87 15.40 -6.96
N ARG A 158 1.39 16.04 -5.89
CA ARG A 158 1.06 17.47 -5.91
C ARG A 158 2.27 18.35 -6.18
N ALA A 159 3.43 18.02 -5.60
CA ALA A 159 4.68 18.74 -5.85
C ALA A 159 5.13 18.64 -7.31
N LEU A 160 5.08 17.43 -7.89
CA LEU A 160 5.42 17.21 -9.30
C LEU A 160 4.48 17.95 -10.26
N ASN A 161 3.20 18.08 -9.87
CA ASN A 161 2.15 18.68 -10.69
C ASN A 161 1.84 20.14 -10.30
N ALA A 162 2.61 20.76 -9.41
CA ALA A 162 2.47 22.17 -9.07
C ALA A 162 2.68 23.06 -10.31
N LYS A 163 1.92 24.16 -10.43
CA LYS A 163 2.21 25.16 -11.46
C LYS A 163 3.56 25.81 -11.17
N PRO A 164 4.37 26.12 -12.18
CA PRO A 164 5.56 26.93 -12.00
C PRO A 164 5.19 28.26 -11.32
N ALA A 165 6.03 28.72 -10.41
CA ALA A 165 5.79 29.98 -9.68
C ALA A 165 5.72 31.25 -10.57
N ASN A 166 6.08 31.10 -11.86
CA ASN A 166 6.18 32.21 -12.81
C ASN A 166 4.96 32.37 -13.74
N ASP A 167 3.91 31.57 -13.59
CA ASP A 167 2.70 31.65 -14.44
C ASP A 167 1.51 32.33 -13.73
N ALA A 168 1.80 33.27 -12.81
CA ALA A 168 0.80 34.11 -12.12
C ALA A 168 0.80 35.51 -12.66
#